data_43be4112c216c09dafccb7c860a1253f
#
_entry.id   43be4112c216c09dafccb7c860a1253f
#
_cell.length_a   1.000
_cell.length_b   1.000
_cell.length_c   1.000
_cell.angle_alpha   90.00
_cell.angle_beta   90.00
_cell.angle_gamma   90.00
#
_symmetry.space_group_name_H-M   'P 1'
#
loop_
_entity.id
_entity.type
_entity.pdbx_description
1 polymer ?
#
loop_
_entity_poly.entity_id
_entity_poly.type
_entity_poly.pdbx_seq_one_letter_code
_entity_poly.pdbx_strand_id
1 'polypeptide(L)'
;MIFGTDEKKRSKIWQLGVTLSTVIIILIVAFFIVQIFTSNPLEGEWSSEYSDMEIQIKSNGEAVVELSDETVMAEDVKVVMPYTVDTNTKTLVLRKDEAAITAAAKRTNGVVEESTIRSAVENLEGSYEYNIEGEYLTLSDREYGEQMVFEKE
;
A
#
# COMPACT_ATOMS: atom_id res chain seq x y z
N MET A 1 -41.20 -51.38 -1.98
CA MET A 1 -41.79 -50.08 -1.67
C MET A 1 -40.95 -48.93 -2.20
N ILE A 2 -41.50 -48.28 -3.16
CA ILE A 2 -40.83 -47.21 -3.93
C ILE A 2 -40.61 -45.96 -3.07
N PHE A 3 -41.48 -45.64 -2.14
CA PHE A 3 -41.44 -44.43 -1.34
C PHE A 3 -40.29 -44.36 -0.33
N GLY A 4 -39.85 -45.46 0.26
CA GLY A 4 -38.74 -45.48 1.22
C GLY A 4 -37.37 -45.22 0.56
N THR A 5 -37.20 -45.59 -0.71
CA THR A 5 -35.98 -45.38 -1.46
C THR A 5 -35.87 -43.91 -1.92
N ASP A 6 -36.98 -43.29 -2.29
CA ASP A 6 -37.02 -41.90 -2.73
C ASP A 6 -36.79 -40.93 -1.57
N GLU A 7 -37.28 -41.22 -0.38
CA GLU A 7 -37.02 -40.44 0.84
C GLU A 7 -35.55 -40.45 1.22
N LYS A 8 -34.89 -41.60 1.15
CA LYS A 8 -33.44 -41.69 1.40
C LYS A 8 -32.61 -40.91 0.38
N LYS A 9 -32.97 -40.96 -0.88
CA LYS A 9 -32.32 -40.17 -1.95
C LYS A 9 -32.54 -38.66 -1.75
N ARG A 10 -33.75 -38.25 -1.41
CA ARG A 10 -34.07 -36.86 -1.12
C ARG A 10 -33.29 -36.34 0.10
N SER A 11 -33.21 -37.14 1.16
CA SER A 11 -32.44 -36.81 2.36
C SER A 11 -30.93 -36.62 2.05
N LYS A 12 -30.35 -37.52 1.26
CA LYS A 12 -28.94 -37.43 0.83
C LYS A 12 -28.70 -36.22 -0.03
N ILE A 13 -29.57 -35.94 -0.99
CA ILE A 13 -29.46 -34.76 -1.87
C ILE A 13 -29.59 -33.46 -1.05
N TRP A 14 -30.53 -33.45 -0.11
CA TRP A 14 -30.71 -32.31 0.78
C TRP A 14 -29.50 -32.07 1.68
N GLN A 15 -28.94 -33.10 2.28
CA GLN A 15 -27.73 -33.05 3.08
C GLN A 15 -26.52 -32.58 2.24
N LEU A 16 -26.40 -33.07 1.01
CA LEU A 16 -25.34 -32.67 0.09
C LEU A 16 -25.47 -31.19 -0.26
N GLY A 17 -26.69 -30.73 -0.52
CA GLY A 17 -26.96 -29.32 -0.81
C GLY A 17 -26.62 -28.41 0.37
N VAL A 18 -27.01 -28.79 1.59
CA VAL A 18 -26.70 -28.02 2.80
C VAL A 18 -25.18 -27.99 3.05
N THR A 19 -24.50 -29.14 2.92
CA THR A 19 -23.05 -29.23 3.10
C THR A 19 -22.30 -28.37 2.06
N LEU A 20 -22.71 -28.44 0.79
CA LEU A 20 -22.11 -27.65 -0.28
C LEU A 20 -22.31 -26.14 -0.03
N SER A 21 -23.51 -25.73 0.34
CA SER A 21 -23.84 -24.34 0.66
C SER A 21 -22.98 -23.83 1.84
N THR A 22 -22.83 -24.65 2.89
CA THR A 22 -22.00 -24.31 4.05
C THR A 22 -20.53 -24.13 3.66
N VAL A 23 -19.99 -25.03 2.84
CA VAL A 23 -18.60 -24.90 2.34
C VAL A 23 -18.40 -23.63 1.52
N ILE A 24 -19.34 -23.29 0.65
CA ILE A 24 -19.28 -22.06 -0.15
C ILE A 24 -19.27 -20.82 0.76
N ILE A 25 -20.15 -20.79 1.76
CA ILE A 25 -20.19 -19.67 2.71
C ILE A 25 -18.87 -19.54 3.47
N ILE A 26 -18.30 -20.64 3.95
CA ILE A 26 -17.00 -20.65 4.63
C ILE A 26 -15.90 -20.11 3.72
N LEU A 27 -15.87 -20.52 2.46
CA LEU A 27 -14.87 -20.02 1.49
C LEU A 27 -15.03 -18.53 1.22
N ILE A 28 -16.26 -18.04 1.11
CA ILE A 28 -16.53 -16.60 0.91
C ILE A 28 -16.07 -15.82 2.14
N VAL A 29 -16.42 -16.26 3.35
CA VAL A 29 -15.99 -15.61 4.59
C VAL A 29 -14.48 -15.63 4.72
N ALA A 30 -13.83 -16.77 4.45
CA ALA A 30 -12.37 -16.88 4.48
C ALA A 30 -11.71 -15.94 3.47
N PHE A 31 -12.28 -15.83 2.27
CA PHE A 31 -11.80 -14.89 1.25
C PHE A 31 -11.86 -13.43 1.73
N PHE A 32 -12.99 -13.01 2.32
CA PHE A 32 -13.13 -11.67 2.86
C PHE A 32 -12.17 -11.41 4.04
N ILE A 33 -11.99 -12.39 4.93
CA ILE A 33 -11.06 -12.28 6.05
C ILE A 33 -9.63 -12.09 5.52
N VAL A 34 -9.18 -12.90 4.57
CA VAL A 34 -7.87 -12.77 3.96
C VAL A 34 -7.71 -11.40 3.30
N GLN A 35 -8.72 -10.93 2.59
CA GLN A 35 -8.68 -9.62 1.94
C GLN A 35 -8.57 -8.48 2.96
N ILE A 36 -9.27 -8.55 4.08
CA ILE A 36 -9.18 -7.55 5.15
C ILE A 36 -7.79 -7.54 5.77
N PHE A 37 -7.21 -8.71 6.05
CA PHE A 37 -5.90 -8.83 6.67
C PHE A 37 -4.73 -8.55 5.73
N THR A 38 -4.91 -8.75 4.42
CA THR A 38 -3.87 -8.51 3.42
C THR A 38 -4.01 -7.16 2.72
N SER A 39 -5.14 -6.44 2.90
CA SER A 39 -5.30 -5.12 2.33
C SER A 39 -4.32 -4.15 2.98
N ASN A 40 -3.64 -3.37 2.13
CA ASN A 40 -2.73 -2.33 2.58
C ASN A 40 -3.54 -1.06 2.88
N PRO A 41 -3.64 -0.63 4.15
CA PRO A 41 -4.41 0.57 4.48
C PRO A 41 -3.78 1.86 3.95
N LEU A 42 -2.51 1.82 3.57
CA LEU A 42 -1.78 2.96 3.02
C LEU A 42 -1.93 3.10 1.50
N GLU A 43 -2.53 2.11 0.83
CA GLU A 43 -2.70 2.16 -0.62
C GLU A 43 -3.55 3.36 -1.04
N GLY A 44 -3.07 4.12 -2.02
CA GLY A 44 -3.73 5.29 -2.54
C GLY A 44 -2.78 6.44 -2.83
N GLU A 45 -3.34 7.59 -3.11
CA GLU A 45 -2.60 8.83 -3.38
C GLU A 45 -2.70 9.75 -2.17
N TRP A 46 -1.57 10.27 -1.73
CA TRP A 46 -1.45 11.13 -0.56
C TRP A 46 -0.65 12.38 -0.89
N SER A 47 -1.19 13.54 -0.55
CA SER A 47 -0.48 14.82 -0.67
C SER A 47 -0.09 15.38 0.68
N SER A 48 1.12 15.93 0.76
CA SER A 48 1.62 16.55 1.98
C SER A 48 0.86 17.84 2.30
N GLU A 49 0.50 18.01 3.56
CA GLU A 49 -0.17 19.22 4.05
C GLU A 49 0.78 20.43 4.10
N TYR A 50 2.07 20.18 4.30
CA TYR A 50 3.08 21.23 4.54
C TYR A 50 4.11 21.40 3.43
N SER A 51 4.06 20.58 2.41
CA SER A 51 4.98 20.64 1.26
C SER A 51 4.25 20.21 -0.01
N ASP A 52 4.89 20.44 -1.16
CA ASP A 52 4.34 20.02 -2.45
C ASP A 52 4.65 18.55 -2.79
N MET A 53 5.03 17.75 -1.80
CA MET A 53 5.34 16.34 -1.98
C MET A 53 4.05 15.51 -2.06
N GLU A 54 3.99 14.64 -3.06
CA GLU A 54 2.93 13.65 -3.22
C GLU A 54 3.52 12.24 -3.20
N ILE A 55 2.78 11.32 -2.58
CA ILE A 55 3.16 9.91 -2.52
C ILE A 55 1.99 9.07 -3.01
N GLN A 56 2.23 8.24 -4.01
CA GLN A 56 1.30 7.21 -4.45
C GLN A 56 1.79 5.85 -3.97
N ILE A 57 1.04 5.23 -3.08
CA ILE A 57 1.35 3.90 -2.55
C ILE A 57 0.55 2.87 -3.36
N LYS A 58 1.27 2.03 -4.11
CA LYS A 58 0.69 1.00 -4.96
C LYS A 58 0.64 -0.34 -4.24
N SER A 59 -0.25 -1.22 -4.66
CA SER A 59 -0.40 -2.57 -4.10
C SER A 59 0.77 -3.52 -4.40
N ASN A 60 1.64 -3.16 -5.35
CA ASN A 60 2.76 -4.00 -5.82
C ASN A 60 4.05 -3.86 -5.01
N GLY A 61 4.03 -3.17 -3.86
CA GLY A 61 5.22 -2.94 -3.05
C GLY A 61 6.06 -1.74 -3.47
N GLU A 62 5.56 -0.91 -4.38
CA GLU A 62 6.23 0.30 -4.84
C GLU A 62 5.46 1.55 -4.41
N ALA A 63 6.17 2.55 -3.92
CA ALA A 63 5.67 3.89 -3.71
C ALA A 63 6.27 4.81 -4.76
N VAL A 64 5.46 5.64 -5.39
CA VAL A 64 5.92 6.69 -6.30
C VAL A 64 5.89 8.00 -5.56
N VAL A 65 7.05 8.59 -5.34
CA VAL A 65 7.18 9.87 -4.64
C VAL A 65 7.42 10.96 -5.66
N GLU A 66 6.56 11.98 -5.66
CA GLU A 66 6.77 13.19 -6.44
C GLU A 66 7.47 14.22 -5.57
N LEU A 67 8.70 14.53 -5.95
CA LEU A 67 9.53 15.50 -5.25
C LEU A 67 9.39 16.86 -5.94
N SER A 68 9.06 17.86 -5.17
CA SER A 68 8.82 19.21 -5.65
C SER A 68 9.46 20.19 -4.68
N ASP A 69 10.61 20.73 -5.05
CA ASP A 69 11.33 21.73 -4.27
C ASP A 69 11.93 22.77 -5.22
N GLU A 70 11.23 23.86 -5.39
CA GLU A 70 11.60 24.95 -6.29
C GLU A 70 12.98 25.57 -5.99
N THR A 71 13.47 25.38 -4.76
CA THR A 71 14.78 25.92 -4.35
C THR A 71 15.94 25.03 -4.76
N VAL A 72 15.69 23.73 -4.97
CA VAL A 72 16.71 22.71 -5.22
C VAL A 72 16.52 22.04 -6.57
N MET A 73 15.26 21.90 -7.02
CA MET A 73 14.90 21.22 -8.25
C MET A 73 14.23 22.18 -9.23
N ALA A 74 14.69 22.15 -10.47
CA ALA A 74 14.13 22.99 -11.54
C ALA A 74 12.76 22.49 -12.03
N GLU A 75 12.43 21.23 -11.76
CA GLU A 75 11.15 20.62 -12.11
C GLU A 75 10.79 19.52 -11.11
N ASP A 76 9.52 19.12 -11.10
CA ASP A 76 9.05 18.03 -10.27
C ASP A 76 9.60 16.69 -10.77
N VAL A 77 10.02 15.84 -9.84
CA VAL A 77 10.62 14.54 -10.13
C VAL A 77 9.86 13.44 -9.46
N LYS A 78 9.47 12.41 -10.24
CA LYS A 78 8.84 11.19 -9.73
C LYS A 78 9.88 10.09 -9.58
N VAL A 79 10.01 9.56 -8.37
CA VAL A 79 10.95 8.47 -8.06
C VAL A 79 10.19 7.31 -7.43
N VAL A 80 10.49 6.11 -7.90
CA VAL A 80 9.96 4.88 -7.30
C VAL A 80 10.82 4.51 -6.09
N MET A 81 10.15 4.29 -4.95
CA MET A 81 10.76 3.78 -3.72
C MET A 81 10.08 2.49 -3.30
N PRO A 82 10.80 1.38 -3.21
CA PRO A 82 10.23 0.16 -2.64
C PRO A 82 9.81 0.37 -1.18
N TYR A 83 8.69 -0.23 -0.79
CA TYR A 83 8.22 -0.16 0.58
C TYR A 83 7.79 -1.51 1.12
N THR A 84 7.77 -1.63 2.44
CA THR A 84 7.15 -2.72 3.16
C THR A 84 6.25 -2.16 4.26
N VAL A 85 5.12 -2.82 4.52
CA VAL A 85 4.17 -2.43 5.56
C VAL A 85 3.95 -3.60 6.49
N ASP A 86 4.07 -3.35 7.80
CA ASP A 86 3.64 -4.26 8.84
C ASP A 86 2.40 -3.66 9.52
N THR A 87 1.24 -4.27 9.28
CA THR A 87 -0.03 -3.78 9.83
C THR A 87 -0.19 -4.08 11.32
N ASN A 88 0.55 -5.05 11.86
CA ASN A 88 0.51 -5.38 13.28
C ASN A 88 1.23 -4.33 14.12
N THR A 89 2.38 -3.87 13.67
CA THR A 89 3.19 -2.85 14.35
C THR A 89 2.95 -1.45 13.82
N LYS A 90 2.11 -1.31 12.80
CA LYS A 90 1.86 -0.05 12.06
C LYS A 90 3.15 0.61 11.60
N THR A 91 3.98 -0.17 10.94
CA THR A 91 5.28 0.28 10.45
C THR A 91 5.30 0.30 8.92
N LEU A 92 5.74 1.43 8.38
CA LEU A 92 6.06 1.61 6.96
C LEU A 92 7.57 1.77 6.83
N VAL A 93 8.20 0.97 5.98
CA VAL A 93 9.62 1.11 5.66
C VAL A 93 9.73 1.53 4.20
N LEU A 94 10.33 2.69 3.96
CA LEU A 94 10.68 3.20 2.64
C LEU A 94 12.15 2.95 2.37
N ARG A 95 12.47 2.43 1.20
CA ARG A 95 13.84 2.15 0.77
C ARG A 95 14.17 2.85 -0.52
N LYS A 96 15.44 3.19 -0.73
CA LYS A 96 15.91 3.71 -2.01
C LYS A 96 16.16 2.57 -3.00
N ASP A 97 15.97 2.90 -4.27
CA ASP A 97 16.36 2.05 -5.40
C ASP A 97 17.24 2.88 -6.33
N GLU A 98 18.51 2.52 -6.42
CA GLU A 98 19.50 3.25 -7.23
C GLU A 98 19.12 3.28 -8.71
N ALA A 99 18.56 2.19 -9.24
CA ALA A 99 18.09 2.16 -10.62
C ALA A 99 16.92 3.12 -10.86
N ALA A 100 16.02 3.26 -9.89
CA ALA A 100 14.91 4.21 -9.96
C ALA A 100 15.39 5.67 -9.89
N ILE A 101 16.39 5.95 -9.06
CA ILE A 101 17.03 7.29 -8.97
C ILE A 101 17.67 7.66 -10.30
N THR A 102 18.46 6.77 -10.87
CA THR A 102 19.10 6.97 -12.19
C THR A 102 18.05 7.18 -13.29
N ALA A 103 16.98 6.38 -13.30
CA ALA A 103 15.91 6.52 -14.28
C ALA A 103 15.16 7.86 -14.12
N ALA A 104 14.92 8.32 -12.89
CA ALA A 104 14.30 9.60 -12.63
C ALA A 104 15.14 10.76 -13.15
N ALA A 105 16.46 10.75 -12.90
CA ALA A 105 17.38 11.75 -13.41
C ALA A 105 17.40 11.80 -14.94
N LYS A 106 17.38 10.64 -15.60
CA LYS A 106 17.33 10.55 -17.08
C LYS A 106 16.03 11.13 -17.65
N ARG A 107 14.90 10.96 -16.98
CA ARG A 107 13.61 11.52 -17.43
C ARG A 107 13.63 13.05 -17.45
N THR A 108 14.43 13.68 -16.60
CA THR A 108 14.58 15.13 -16.58
C THR A 108 15.56 15.66 -17.65
N ASN A 109 16.18 14.79 -18.44
CA ASN A 109 17.19 15.14 -19.46
C ASN A 109 18.36 15.94 -18.87
N GLY A 110 18.73 15.66 -17.62
CA GLY A 110 19.80 16.34 -16.92
C GLY A 110 19.44 17.69 -16.30
N VAL A 111 18.16 18.09 -16.36
CA VAL A 111 17.68 19.33 -15.72
C VAL A 111 17.81 19.24 -14.20
N VAL A 112 17.54 18.06 -13.63
CA VAL A 112 17.77 17.77 -12.22
C VAL A 112 18.90 16.76 -12.08
N GLU A 113 19.90 17.09 -11.28
CA GLU A 113 21.04 16.20 -11.07
C GLU A 113 20.67 14.94 -10.27
N GLU A 114 21.25 13.82 -10.63
CA GLU A 114 21.05 12.53 -9.95
C GLU A 114 21.40 12.63 -8.46
N SER A 115 22.47 13.35 -8.11
CA SER A 115 22.87 13.56 -6.70
C SER A 115 21.81 14.32 -5.89
N THR A 116 21.11 15.26 -6.50
CA THR A 116 20.01 16.00 -5.87
C THR A 116 18.83 15.08 -5.57
N ILE A 117 18.46 14.25 -6.53
CA ILE A 117 17.39 13.25 -6.37
C ILE A 117 17.78 12.23 -5.31
N ARG A 118 19.01 11.73 -5.34
CA ARG A 118 19.52 10.78 -4.35
C ARG A 118 19.46 11.35 -2.93
N SER A 119 19.87 12.58 -2.72
CA SER A 119 19.82 13.23 -1.42
C SER A 119 18.39 13.34 -0.90
N ALA A 120 17.44 13.72 -1.75
CA ALA A 120 16.03 13.80 -1.39
C ALA A 120 15.44 12.43 -1.03
N VAL A 121 15.78 11.39 -1.79
CA VAL A 121 15.35 10.02 -1.53
C VAL A 121 15.96 9.49 -0.24
N GLU A 122 17.22 9.73 0.02
CA GLU A 122 17.90 9.32 1.26
C GLU A 122 17.31 9.99 2.49
N ASN A 123 16.81 11.22 2.37
CA ASN A 123 16.10 11.90 3.46
C ASN A 123 14.74 11.26 3.76
N LEU A 124 14.10 10.63 2.78
CA LEU A 124 12.83 9.92 2.95
C LEU A 124 13.01 8.46 3.34
N GLU A 125 14.16 7.87 3.05
CA GLU A 125 14.44 6.48 3.40
C GLU A 125 14.42 6.30 4.91
N GLY A 126 13.70 5.29 5.38
CA GLY A 126 13.65 5.00 6.81
C GLY A 126 12.43 4.19 7.20
N SER A 127 12.30 4.03 8.50
CA SER A 127 11.20 3.32 9.13
C SER A 127 10.28 4.31 9.82
N TYR A 128 9.00 4.23 9.52
CA TYR A 128 7.98 5.15 10.02
C TYR A 128 6.89 4.38 10.75
N GLU A 129 6.42 4.92 11.84
CA GLU A 129 5.15 4.51 12.42
C GLU A 129 4.04 5.30 11.72
N TYR A 130 3.02 4.61 11.19
CA TYR A 130 1.92 5.28 10.53
C TYR A 130 0.66 5.30 11.40
N ASN A 131 -0.13 6.34 11.25
CA ASN A 131 -1.46 6.46 11.81
C ASN A 131 -2.40 7.05 10.77
N ILE A 132 -3.57 6.43 10.59
CA ILE A 132 -4.59 6.90 9.67
C ILE A 132 -5.82 7.30 10.46
N GLU A 133 -6.21 8.56 10.35
CA GLU A 133 -7.44 9.11 10.92
C GLU A 133 -8.26 9.77 9.81
N GLY A 134 -9.36 9.11 9.39
CA GLY A 134 -10.17 9.59 8.28
C GLY A 134 -9.36 9.65 6.98
N GLU A 135 -9.20 10.84 6.45
CA GLU A 135 -8.45 11.11 5.21
C GLU A 135 -6.99 11.52 5.45
N TYR A 136 -6.54 11.53 6.71
CA TYR A 136 -5.20 11.95 7.08
C TYR A 136 -4.31 10.77 7.43
N LEU A 137 -3.10 10.81 6.90
CA LEU A 137 -2.02 9.87 7.20
C LEU A 137 -0.90 10.63 7.90
N THR A 138 -0.52 10.17 9.09
CA THR A 138 0.66 10.68 9.80
C THR A 138 1.75 9.63 9.75
N LEU A 139 2.94 10.03 9.28
CA LEU A 139 4.15 9.22 9.31
C LEU A 139 5.10 9.82 10.35
N SER A 140 5.43 9.03 11.36
CA SER A 140 6.37 9.43 12.41
C SER A 140 7.67 8.66 12.23
N ASP A 141 8.78 9.38 12.02
CA ASP A 141 10.10 8.77 11.93
C ASP A 141 10.47 8.13 13.26
N ARG A 142 10.82 6.85 13.24
CA ARG A 142 11.17 6.10 14.45
C ARG A 142 12.52 6.50 15.05
N GLU A 143 13.41 7.01 14.22
CA GLU A 143 14.76 7.37 14.65
C GLU A 143 14.80 8.79 15.24
N TYR A 144 14.15 9.75 14.58
CA TYR A 144 14.22 11.18 14.93
C TYR A 144 12.92 11.76 15.48
N GLY A 145 11.81 11.03 15.39
CA GLY A 145 10.52 11.49 15.87
C GLY A 145 9.85 12.57 15.04
N GLU A 146 10.38 12.90 13.87
CA GLU A 146 9.78 13.86 12.96
C GLU A 146 8.48 13.30 12.38
N GLN A 147 7.49 14.17 12.20
CA GLN A 147 6.20 13.79 11.68
C GLN A 147 5.92 14.45 10.33
N MET A 148 5.38 13.67 9.43
CA MET A 148 4.83 14.13 8.15
C MET A 148 3.34 13.82 8.11
N VAL A 149 2.54 14.81 7.72
CA VAL A 149 1.08 14.66 7.61
C VAL A 149 0.68 14.77 6.16
N PHE A 150 -0.10 13.79 5.71
CA PHE A 150 -0.61 13.71 4.35
C PHE A 150 -2.14 13.64 4.38
N GLU A 151 -2.75 14.20 3.36
CA GLU A 151 -4.18 14.09 3.10
C GLU A 151 -4.42 13.20 1.89
N LYS A 152 -5.41 12.34 1.98
CA LYS A 152 -5.80 11.46 0.88
C LYS A 152 -6.51 12.25 -0.22
N GLU A 153 -6.06 12.02 -1.44
CA GLU A 153 -6.68 12.58 -2.63
C GLU A 153 -7.86 11.76 -3.16
#